data_d08194b41e259538e9e5acabee47cff9
#
_entry.id   d08194b41e259538e9e5acabee47cff9
#
_cell.length_a   1.000
_cell.length_b   1.000
_cell.length_c   1.000
_cell.angle_alpha   90.00
_cell.angle_beta   90.00
_cell.angle_gamma   90.00
#
_symmetry.space_group_name_H-M   'P 1'
#
loop_
_entity.id
_entity.type
_entity.pdbx_description
1 polymer ?
#
loop_
_entity_poly.entity_id
_entity_poly.type
_entity_poly.pdbx_seq_one_letter_code
_entity_poly.pdbx_strand_id
1 'polypeptide(L)'
;MAKLKIVRTDGSTLEGEITPAVEYLFELHHKMGFHAAFRIEERQGMVYWLAWEITRRSGETVKPFGIEFIETLKSVEVLDSDPLA
;
A
#
# COMPACT_ATOMS: atom_id res chain seq x y z
N MET A 1 -1.11 13.80 5.23
CA MET A 1 -1.58 12.65 4.45
C MET A 1 -0.57 11.53 4.55
N ALA A 2 -1.04 10.30 4.74
CA ALA A 2 -0.13 9.18 4.94
C ALA A 2 0.62 8.82 3.66
N LYS A 3 1.81 8.30 3.83
CA LYS A 3 2.65 7.81 2.74
C LYS A 3 3.10 6.40 3.05
N LEU A 4 3.43 5.66 2.01
CA LEU A 4 4.12 4.39 2.16
C LEU A 4 5.53 4.51 1.66
N LYS A 5 6.47 3.88 2.38
CA LYS A 5 7.82 3.65 1.90
C LYS A 5 7.94 2.18 1.57
N ILE A 6 8.21 1.88 0.32
CA ILE A 6 8.29 0.51 -0.17
C ILE A 6 9.75 0.22 -0.47
N VAL A 7 10.30 -0.77 0.23
CA VAL A 7 11.67 -1.23 -0.02
C VAL A 7 11.58 -2.58 -0.70
N ARG A 8 12.27 -2.70 -1.84
CA ARG A 8 12.22 -3.93 -2.65
C ARG A 8 13.46 -4.77 -2.43
N THR A 9 13.36 -6.04 -2.80
CA THR A 9 14.46 -6.99 -2.58
C THR A 9 15.71 -6.65 -3.37
N ASP A 10 15.58 -5.89 -4.47
CA ASP A 10 16.73 -5.45 -5.25
C ASP A 10 17.40 -4.21 -4.68
N GLY A 11 16.94 -3.72 -3.54
CA GLY A 11 17.49 -2.54 -2.89
C GLY A 11 16.85 -1.23 -3.29
N SER A 12 15.99 -1.22 -4.29
CA SER A 12 15.32 0.01 -4.71
C SER A 12 14.21 0.40 -3.73
N THR A 13 13.89 1.68 -3.68
CA THR A 13 12.84 2.19 -2.82
C THR A 13 11.87 3.04 -3.62
N LEU A 14 10.64 3.11 -3.14
CA LEU A 14 9.62 3.96 -3.70
C LEU A 14 8.78 4.51 -2.57
N GLU A 15 8.52 5.81 -2.59
CA GLU A 15 7.59 6.43 -1.65
C GLU A 15 6.41 6.99 -2.41
N GLY A 16 5.22 6.81 -1.87
CA GLY A 16 4.03 7.33 -2.49
C GLY A 16 2.97 7.68 -1.47
N GLU A 17 2.16 8.66 -1.80
CA GLU A 17 1.10 9.11 -0.91
C GLU A 17 -0.13 8.21 -1.04
N ILE A 18 -0.81 8.01 0.08
CA ILE A 18 -2.12 7.36 0.08
C ILE A 18 -3.14 8.45 -0.19
N THR A 19 -3.47 8.63 -1.46
CA THR A 19 -4.39 9.68 -1.89
C THR A 19 -5.84 9.23 -1.73
N PRO A 20 -6.80 10.16 -1.82
CA PRO A 20 -8.21 9.76 -1.81
C PRO A 20 -8.57 8.72 -2.87
N ALA A 21 -7.94 8.78 -4.04
CA ALA A 21 -8.20 7.78 -5.07
C ALA A 21 -7.74 6.40 -4.62
N VAL A 22 -6.57 6.31 -3.98
CA VAL A 22 -6.06 5.05 -3.47
C VAL A 22 -6.96 4.52 -2.35
N GLU A 23 -7.42 5.39 -1.47
CA GLU A 23 -8.35 5.01 -0.40
C GLU A 23 -9.64 4.45 -0.98
N TYR A 24 -10.19 5.10 -1.99
CA TYR A 24 -11.41 4.66 -2.62
C TYR A 24 -11.24 3.27 -3.26
N LEU A 25 -10.15 3.07 -3.98
CA LEU A 25 -9.87 1.77 -4.60
C LEU A 25 -9.65 0.68 -3.56
N PHE A 26 -9.01 1.03 -2.44
CA PHE A 26 -8.85 0.10 -1.34
C PHE A 26 -10.22 -0.35 -0.80
N GLU A 27 -11.13 0.59 -0.61
CA GLU A 27 -12.45 0.27 -0.09
C GLU A 27 -13.24 -0.61 -1.05
N LEU A 28 -13.10 -0.37 -2.35
CA LEU A 28 -13.74 -1.22 -3.34
C LEU A 28 -13.17 -2.65 -3.31
N HIS A 29 -11.86 -2.77 -3.18
CA HIS A 29 -11.21 -4.07 -3.18
C HIS A 29 -11.49 -4.87 -1.92
N HIS A 30 -11.37 -4.23 -0.77
CA HIS A 30 -11.52 -4.90 0.53
C HIS A 30 -12.96 -4.87 1.06
N LYS A 31 -13.83 -4.08 0.45
CA LYS A 31 -15.23 -3.94 0.85
C LYS A 31 -15.40 -3.52 2.30
N MET A 32 -14.54 -2.62 2.74
CA MET A 32 -14.63 -2.04 4.08
C MET A 32 -13.98 -0.66 4.06
N GLY A 33 -14.37 0.19 4.98
CA GLY A 33 -13.84 1.54 5.05
C GLY A 33 -12.35 1.55 5.35
N PHE A 34 -11.62 2.46 4.70
CA PHE A 34 -10.17 2.53 4.82
C PHE A 34 -9.73 2.71 6.28
N HIS A 35 -10.28 3.71 6.97
CA HIS A 35 -9.88 3.98 8.35
C HIS A 35 -10.28 2.85 9.28
N ALA A 36 -11.46 2.26 9.06
CA ALA A 36 -11.91 1.14 9.88
C ALA A 36 -10.99 -0.07 9.71
N ALA A 37 -10.57 -0.34 8.47
CA ALA A 37 -9.69 -1.46 8.18
C ALA A 37 -8.39 -1.36 8.97
N PHE A 38 -7.77 -0.18 8.98
CA PHE A 38 -6.49 0.00 9.64
C PHE A 38 -6.62 0.19 11.14
N ARG A 39 -7.77 0.62 11.62
CA ARG A 39 -7.98 0.79 13.05
C ARG A 39 -8.34 -0.51 13.73
N ILE A 40 -9.09 -1.38 13.07
CA ILE A 40 -9.65 -2.58 13.67
C ILE A 40 -8.89 -3.84 13.28
N GLU A 41 -8.58 -4.01 12.01
CA GLU A 41 -7.97 -5.26 11.52
C GLU A 41 -6.49 -5.14 11.21
N GLU A 42 -6.06 -4.03 10.64
CA GLU A 42 -4.65 -3.72 10.39
C GLU A 42 -3.84 -4.91 9.86
N ARG A 43 -4.40 -5.60 8.89
CA ARG A 43 -3.76 -6.78 8.32
C ARG A 43 -2.59 -6.37 7.43
N GLN A 44 -1.52 -7.14 7.51
CA GLN A 44 -0.34 -6.87 6.69
C GLN A 44 -0.65 -6.99 5.19
N GLY A 45 -1.55 -7.88 4.81
CA GLY A 45 -1.97 -7.99 3.42
C GLY A 45 -2.59 -6.72 2.87
N MET A 46 -3.27 -5.96 3.71
CA MET A 46 -3.84 -4.68 3.30
C MET A 46 -2.75 -3.66 2.99
N VAL A 47 -1.68 -3.65 3.78
CA VAL A 47 -0.54 -2.77 3.54
C VAL A 47 0.16 -3.15 2.23
N TYR A 48 0.30 -4.43 1.96
CA TYR A 48 0.92 -4.89 0.72
C TYR A 48 0.05 -4.54 -0.49
N TRP A 49 -1.25 -4.59 -0.36
CA TRP A 49 -2.14 -4.17 -1.44
C TRP A 49 -1.96 -2.68 -1.75
N LEU A 50 -1.85 -1.86 -0.71
CA LEU A 50 -1.58 -0.43 -0.89
C LEU A 50 -0.25 -0.22 -1.61
N ALA A 51 0.77 -0.98 -1.23
CA ALA A 51 2.07 -0.90 -1.89
C ALA A 51 1.94 -1.24 -3.37
N TRP A 52 1.17 -2.28 -3.70
CA TRP A 52 0.93 -2.67 -5.08
C TRP A 52 0.25 -1.55 -5.87
N GLU A 53 -0.80 -0.96 -5.31
CA GLU A 53 -1.54 0.09 -6.00
C GLU A 53 -0.68 1.34 -6.20
N ILE A 54 0.10 1.73 -5.20
CA ILE A 54 0.97 2.89 -5.30
C ILE A 54 2.05 2.64 -6.35
N THR A 55 2.64 1.46 -6.38
CA THR A 55 3.65 1.12 -7.38
C THR A 55 3.06 1.16 -8.78
N ARG A 56 1.87 0.61 -8.96
CA ARG A 56 1.18 0.62 -10.24
C ARG A 56 0.91 2.05 -10.70
N ARG A 57 0.46 2.91 -9.80
CA ARG A 57 0.13 4.29 -10.15
C ARG A 57 1.36 5.15 -10.40
N SER A 58 2.52 4.71 -9.95
CA SER A 58 3.76 5.43 -10.25
C SER A 58 4.21 5.26 -11.70
N GLY A 59 3.55 4.39 -12.45
CA GLY A 59 3.88 4.14 -13.84
C GLY A 59 4.74 2.91 -14.07
N GLU A 60 5.13 2.21 -13.01
CA GLU A 60 5.91 0.98 -13.17
C GLU A 60 5.02 -0.17 -13.59
N THR A 61 5.59 -1.06 -14.37
CA THR A 61 4.91 -2.31 -14.74
C THR A 61 4.99 -3.26 -13.55
N VAL A 62 3.84 -3.72 -13.08
CA VAL A 62 3.79 -4.64 -11.95
C VAL A 62 3.01 -5.89 -12.33
N LYS A 63 3.33 -6.99 -11.66
CA LYS A 63 2.54 -8.22 -11.78
C LYS A 63 1.19 -8.01 -11.10
N PRO A 64 0.17 -8.79 -11.46
CA PRO A 64 -1.08 -8.74 -10.73
C PRO A 64 -0.84 -8.93 -9.23
N PHE A 65 -1.69 -8.34 -8.42
CA PHE A 65 -1.53 -8.45 -6.98
C PHE A 65 -1.61 -9.92 -6.55
N GLY A 66 -0.62 -10.35 -5.80
CA GLY A 66 -0.54 -11.72 -5.31
C GLY A 66 0.86 -12.01 -4.81
N ILE A 67 1.13 -13.29 -4.61
CA ILE A 67 2.38 -13.69 -3.98
C ILE A 67 3.61 -13.29 -4.80
N GLU A 68 3.50 -13.31 -6.13
CA GLU A 68 4.63 -12.94 -6.97
C GLU A 68 5.03 -11.49 -6.79
N PHE A 69 4.05 -10.60 -6.65
CA PHE A 69 4.35 -9.21 -6.36
C PHE A 69 4.92 -9.07 -4.94
N ILE A 70 4.30 -9.73 -3.98
CA ILE A 70 4.70 -9.62 -2.58
C ILE A 70 6.13 -10.09 -2.38
N GLU A 71 6.56 -11.09 -3.13
CA GLU A 71 7.94 -11.59 -3.04
C GLU A 71 8.98 -10.59 -3.52
N THR A 72 8.57 -9.55 -4.25
CA THR A 72 9.50 -8.48 -4.63
C THR A 72 9.71 -7.46 -3.51
N LEU A 73 8.93 -7.53 -2.46
CA LEU A 73 8.98 -6.57 -1.35
C LEU A 73 9.90 -7.06 -0.26
N LYS A 74 10.75 -6.15 0.24
CA LYS A 74 11.53 -6.41 1.43
C LYS A 74 10.81 -5.88 2.66
N SER A 75 10.27 -4.67 2.59
CA SER A 75 9.50 -4.09 3.67
C SER A 75 8.60 -2.98 3.15
N VAL A 76 7.54 -2.70 3.87
CA VAL A 76 6.64 -1.58 3.59
C VAL A 76 6.35 -0.90 4.91
N GLU A 77 6.57 0.41 4.96
CA GLU A 77 6.33 1.21 6.16
C GLU A 77 5.32 2.31 5.89
N VAL A 78 4.50 2.59 6.86
CA VAL A 78 3.63 3.76 6.82
C VAL A 78 4.42 4.92 7.43
N LEU A 79 4.62 5.97 6.65
CA LEU A 79 5.41 7.12 7.04
C LEU A 79 4.49 8.31 7.21
N ASP A 80 3.98 8.55 8.36
CA ASP A 80 3.24 9.77 8.61
C ASP A 80 3.00 9.88 10.09
N SER A 81 3.26 11.05 10.65
CA SER A 81 3.03 11.28 12.06
C SER A 81 1.55 11.27 12.39
N ASP A 82 0.69 11.48 11.41
CA ASP A 82 -0.75 11.49 11.58
C ASP A 82 -1.39 10.59 10.53
N PRO A 83 -1.02 9.33 10.50
CA PRO A 83 -1.31 8.46 9.36
C PRO A 83 -2.75 8.11 9.31
N LEU A 84 -3.62 8.26 9.69
CA LEU A 84 -5.00 7.78 9.52
C LEU A 84 -5.95 8.62 10.37
N ALA A 85 -5.46 9.76 10.77
CA ALA A 85 -6.27 10.65 11.59
C ALA A 85 -7.18 11.53 10.75
#